data_7c90177a1b0e421e4df1f8f5e5adfdaa
#
_entry.id   7c90177a1b0e421e4df1f8f5e5adfdaa
#
_cell.length_a   1.000
_cell.length_b   1.000
_cell.length_c   1.000
_cell.angle_alpha   90.00
_cell.angle_beta   90.00
_cell.angle_gamma   90.00
#
_symmetry.space_group_name_H-M   'P 1'
#
loop_
_entity.id
_entity.type
_entity.pdbx_description
1 polymer ?
#
loop_
_entity_poly.entity_id
_entity_poly.type
_entity_poly.pdbx_seq_one_letter_code
_entity_poly.pdbx_strand_id
1 'polypeptide(L)'
;MALRSALLAAALFAGLSGPAAWATTTLTPAAAQRAAETLLKALSQRNSQVIYEQLAPELRQATTADKVNLRLQNQEKILGSKVLEVVSGIDDSTVDAELTTPSGVRKITLVFDERGRLLAWEWERTNTPIRQIATSFVRAMSRGEVVSARSLLSLDLQEQISAQELTNRWQNLEKRTDSFVQIRGSLLASEGGDQQLVLVTTQFSRLTDNLFVILDSAGHIIGIDFPTTPPR
;
A
#
# COMPACT_ATOMS: atom_id res chain seq x y z
N MET A 1 -7.71 12.46 -89.21
CA MET A 1 -8.37 13.04 -88.04
C MET A 1 -8.04 12.16 -86.83
N ALA A 2 -7.23 12.64 -85.96
CA ALA A 2 -6.63 11.88 -84.86
C ALA A 2 -7.38 12.11 -83.55
N LEU A 3 -7.85 11.04 -82.89
CA LEU A 3 -8.35 11.05 -81.52
C LEU A 3 -7.22 10.63 -80.57
N ARG A 4 -6.87 11.54 -79.68
CA ARG A 4 -5.93 11.29 -78.60
C ARG A 4 -6.69 10.82 -77.35
N SER A 5 -6.46 9.59 -76.94
CA SER A 5 -6.93 9.04 -75.67
C SER A 5 -5.98 9.45 -74.55
N ALA A 6 -6.51 10.10 -73.54
CA ALA A 6 -5.79 10.44 -72.30
C ALA A 6 -6.03 9.30 -71.29
N LEU A 7 -4.94 8.66 -70.84
CA LEU A 7 -4.93 7.70 -69.75
C LEU A 7 -4.81 8.45 -68.43
N LEU A 8 -5.82 8.34 -67.55
CA LEU A 8 -5.77 8.78 -66.16
C LEU A 8 -5.20 7.63 -65.32
N ALA A 9 -4.03 7.85 -64.76
CA ALA A 9 -3.46 6.95 -63.74
C ALA A 9 -4.00 7.34 -62.36
N ALA A 10 -4.86 6.49 -61.79
CA ALA A 10 -5.30 6.61 -60.41
C ALA A 10 -4.29 5.93 -59.49
N ALA A 11 -3.58 6.73 -58.72
CA ALA A 11 -2.68 6.25 -57.64
C ALA A 11 -3.53 5.88 -56.39
N LEU A 12 -3.64 4.60 -56.13
CA LEU A 12 -4.19 4.05 -54.86
C LEU A 12 -3.13 4.26 -53.75
N PHE A 13 -3.34 5.22 -52.86
CA PHE A 13 -2.66 5.28 -51.57
C PHE A 13 -3.34 4.22 -50.66
N ALA A 14 -2.74 3.08 -50.52
CA ALA A 14 -3.07 2.12 -49.46
C ALA A 14 -2.44 2.63 -48.17
N GLY A 15 -3.24 3.31 -47.33
CA GLY A 15 -2.85 3.69 -45.99
C GLY A 15 -2.73 2.42 -45.12
N LEU A 16 -1.51 2.02 -44.83
CA LEU A 16 -1.20 1.03 -43.80
C LEU A 16 -1.45 1.64 -42.41
N SER A 17 -2.71 1.59 -41.95
CA SER A 17 -3.04 1.78 -40.54
C SER A 17 -2.62 0.50 -39.81
N GLY A 18 -1.38 0.44 -39.40
CA GLY A 18 -0.93 -0.57 -38.45
C GLY A 18 -1.70 -0.41 -37.13
N PRO A 19 -2.10 -1.51 -36.43
CA PRO A 19 -2.67 -1.38 -35.11
C PRO A 19 -1.64 -0.66 -34.23
N ALA A 20 -2.05 0.45 -33.62
CA ALA A 20 -1.26 1.08 -32.56
C ALA A 20 -1.11 0.04 -31.47
N ALA A 21 0.05 -0.59 -31.40
CA ALA A 21 0.42 -1.42 -30.28
C ALA A 21 0.35 -0.50 -29.03
N TRP A 22 -0.60 -0.76 -28.18
CA TRP A 22 -0.66 -0.18 -26.86
C TRP A 22 0.57 -0.71 -26.11
N ALA A 23 1.67 0.01 -26.21
CA ALA A 23 2.85 -0.27 -25.44
C ALA A 23 2.46 -0.01 -23.97
N THR A 24 2.19 -1.08 -23.24
CA THR A 24 2.23 -1.04 -21.78
C THR A 24 3.64 -0.61 -21.42
N THR A 25 3.79 0.63 -21.02
CA THR A 25 5.09 1.19 -20.60
C THR A 25 5.37 0.68 -19.19
N THR A 26 5.93 -0.53 -19.10
CA THR A 26 6.49 -1.03 -17.83
C THR A 26 7.55 -0.05 -17.34
N LEU A 27 7.52 0.24 -16.05
CA LEU A 27 8.57 1.05 -15.42
C LEU A 27 9.91 0.31 -15.58
N THR A 28 10.88 0.97 -16.20
CA THR A 28 12.20 0.34 -16.37
C THR A 28 12.90 0.16 -15.01
N PRO A 29 13.75 -0.88 -14.83
CA PRO A 29 14.47 -1.08 -13.57
C PRO A 29 15.22 0.17 -13.10
N ALA A 30 15.86 0.89 -14.01
CA ALA A 30 16.56 2.14 -13.70
C ALA A 30 15.59 3.26 -13.25
N ALA A 31 14.36 3.31 -13.77
CA ALA A 31 13.36 4.28 -13.35
C ALA A 31 12.77 3.90 -11.99
N ALA A 32 12.51 2.62 -11.74
CA ALA A 32 12.07 2.10 -10.43
C ALA A 32 13.12 2.37 -9.35
N GLN A 33 14.40 2.12 -9.65
CA GLN A 33 15.49 2.44 -8.73
C GLN A 33 15.51 3.93 -8.37
N ARG A 34 15.42 4.83 -9.35
CA ARG A 34 15.40 6.30 -9.09
C ARG A 34 14.19 6.72 -8.27
N ALA A 35 13.01 6.13 -8.52
CA ALA A 35 11.82 6.40 -7.73
C ALA A 35 12.02 5.98 -6.27
N ALA A 36 12.57 4.78 -6.04
CA ALA A 36 12.91 4.29 -4.70
C ALA A 36 13.95 5.18 -4.01
N GLU A 37 15.05 5.52 -4.68
CA GLU A 37 16.09 6.40 -4.12
C GLU A 37 15.53 7.77 -3.73
N THR A 38 14.63 8.34 -4.54
CA THR A 38 13.97 9.61 -4.25
C THR A 38 13.09 9.49 -3.01
N LEU A 39 12.29 8.43 -2.91
CA LEU A 39 11.45 8.16 -1.74
C LEU A 39 12.28 7.94 -0.48
N LEU A 40 13.31 7.10 -0.55
CA LEU A 40 14.20 6.78 0.58
C LEU A 40 14.95 8.02 1.07
N LYS A 41 15.39 8.88 0.15
CA LYS A 41 15.98 10.18 0.49
C LYS A 41 14.96 11.09 1.18
N ALA A 42 13.75 11.17 0.67
CA ALA A 42 12.68 11.95 1.28
C ALA A 42 12.33 11.44 2.69
N LEU A 43 12.31 10.11 2.91
CA LEU A 43 12.14 9.48 4.22
C LEU A 43 13.25 9.89 5.20
N SER A 44 14.53 9.83 4.77
CA SER A 44 15.67 10.22 5.62
C SER A 44 15.67 11.71 5.98
N GLN A 45 15.20 12.55 5.06
CA GLN A 45 15.07 13.99 5.23
C GLN A 45 13.76 14.39 5.93
N ARG A 46 12.86 13.44 6.20
CA ARG A 46 11.51 13.68 6.73
C ARG A 46 10.70 14.68 5.88
N ASN A 47 10.91 14.64 4.57
CA ASN A 47 10.19 15.50 3.63
C ASN A 47 8.82 14.91 3.29
N SER A 48 7.82 15.25 4.11
CA SER A 48 6.46 14.72 3.97
C SER A 48 5.78 15.10 2.65
N GLN A 49 6.11 16.26 2.10
CA GLN A 49 5.53 16.74 0.84
C GLN A 49 5.99 15.86 -0.33
N VAL A 50 7.29 15.61 -0.45
CA VAL A 50 7.84 14.74 -1.51
C VAL A 50 7.31 13.31 -1.38
N ILE A 51 7.22 12.78 -0.14
CA ILE A 51 6.64 11.44 0.09
C ILE A 51 5.17 11.42 -0.36
N TYR A 52 4.38 12.42 0.03
CA TYR A 52 2.97 12.51 -0.35
C TYR A 52 2.78 12.57 -1.87
N GLU A 53 3.60 13.36 -2.57
CA GLU A 53 3.56 13.48 -4.03
C GLU A 53 3.92 12.18 -4.76
N GLN A 54 4.78 11.36 -4.16
CA GLN A 54 5.15 10.05 -4.69
C GLN A 54 4.13 8.94 -4.42
N LEU A 55 3.13 9.15 -3.58
CA LEU A 55 2.08 8.16 -3.39
C LEU A 55 1.21 8.01 -4.64
N ALA A 56 0.75 6.80 -4.91
CA ALA A 56 -0.28 6.56 -5.92
C ALA A 56 -1.57 7.34 -5.60
N PRO A 57 -2.40 7.68 -6.59
CA PRO A 57 -3.57 8.53 -6.39
C PRO A 57 -4.52 8.03 -5.30
N GLU A 58 -4.73 6.72 -5.21
CA GLU A 58 -5.59 6.11 -4.19
C GLU A 58 -5.05 6.32 -2.76
N LEU A 59 -3.73 6.22 -2.58
CA LEU A 59 -3.08 6.48 -1.31
C LEU A 59 -3.12 7.97 -0.96
N ARG A 60 -2.95 8.85 -1.94
CA ARG A 60 -3.09 10.31 -1.74
C ARG A 60 -4.49 10.73 -1.33
N GLN A 61 -5.53 10.07 -1.87
CA GLN A 61 -6.92 10.33 -1.46
C GLN A 61 -7.19 9.90 -0.01
N ALA A 62 -6.47 8.89 0.48
CA ALA A 62 -6.64 8.32 1.82
C ALA A 62 -5.79 9.01 2.90
N THR A 63 -4.92 9.98 2.54
CA THR A 63 -4.02 10.68 3.49
C THR A 63 -3.79 12.14 3.08
N THR A 64 -3.00 12.86 3.87
CA THR A 64 -2.53 14.22 3.57
C THR A 64 -1.04 14.34 3.89
N ALA A 65 -0.37 15.36 3.35
CA ALA A 65 1.03 15.63 3.68
C ALA A 65 1.25 15.86 5.19
N ASP A 66 0.28 16.46 5.89
CA ASP A 66 0.32 16.66 7.34
C ASP A 66 0.25 15.33 8.12
N LYS A 67 -0.62 14.40 7.71
CA LYS A 67 -0.67 13.05 8.30
C LYS A 67 0.63 12.28 8.06
N VAL A 68 1.23 12.41 6.86
CA VAL A 68 2.55 11.85 6.55
C VAL A 68 3.60 12.46 7.48
N ASN A 69 3.60 13.80 7.67
CA ASN A 69 4.53 14.49 8.56
C ASN A 69 4.42 14.01 10.01
N LEU A 70 3.20 13.93 10.56
CA LEU A 70 2.96 13.38 11.90
C LEU A 70 3.50 11.96 12.05
N ARG A 71 3.31 11.13 11.03
CA ARG A 71 3.85 9.76 11.05
C ARG A 71 5.37 9.75 11.08
N LEU A 72 6.04 10.59 10.27
CA LEU A 72 7.49 10.69 10.22
C LEU A 72 8.09 11.20 11.53
N GLN A 73 7.40 12.10 12.23
CA GLN A 73 7.84 12.59 13.55
C GLN A 73 7.85 11.48 14.60
N ASN A 74 6.90 10.54 14.52
CA ASN A 74 6.76 9.42 15.44
C ASN A 74 7.58 8.19 15.05
N GLN A 75 8.24 8.22 13.89
CA GLN A 75 9.12 7.14 13.44
C GLN A 75 10.57 7.40 13.82
N GLU A 76 11.32 6.30 13.95
CA GLU A 76 12.75 6.36 14.14
C GLU A 76 13.43 7.05 12.95
N LYS A 77 14.48 7.81 13.21
CA LYS A 77 15.20 8.54 12.16
C LYS A 77 15.96 7.56 11.26
N ILE A 78 15.80 7.72 9.95
CA ILE A 78 16.58 6.98 8.95
C ILE A 78 17.90 7.72 8.77
N LEU A 79 19.02 7.02 9.03
CA LEU A 79 20.39 7.53 8.94
C LEU A 79 21.01 7.28 7.58
N GLY A 80 20.57 6.23 6.89
CA GLY A 80 21.04 5.85 5.56
C GLY A 80 20.10 4.85 4.90
N SER A 81 20.25 4.69 3.60
CA SER A 81 19.47 3.72 2.81
C SER A 81 20.31 3.15 1.66
N LYS A 82 20.00 1.92 1.26
CA LYS A 82 20.64 1.23 0.14
C LYS A 82 19.59 0.38 -0.59
N VAL A 83 19.43 0.59 -1.89
CA VAL A 83 18.65 -0.31 -2.74
C VAL A 83 19.44 -1.60 -2.92
N LEU A 84 18.78 -2.74 -2.73
CA LEU A 84 19.38 -4.08 -2.84
C LEU A 84 19.05 -4.72 -4.17
N GLU A 85 17.75 -4.73 -4.52
CA GLU A 85 17.24 -5.42 -5.70
C GLU A 85 16.09 -4.63 -6.32
N VAL A 86 15.94 -4.73 -7.64
CA VAL A 86 14.84 -4.19 -8.41
C VAL A 86 14.30 -5.26 -9.33
N VAL A 87 13.02 -5.60 -9.17
CA VAL A 87 12.31 -6.55 -10.02
C VAL A 87 11.18 -5.80 -10.73
N SER A 88 11.21 -5.76 -12.07
CA SER A 88 10.15 -5.15 -12.87
C SER A 88 9.13 -6.20 -13.28
N GLY A 89 7.88 -5.98 -12.93
CA GLY A 89 6.71 -6.73 -13.38
C GLY A 89 6.09 -6.15 -14.65
N ILE A 90 4.87 -6.57 -14.98
CA ILE A 90 4.12 -6.09 -16.15
C ILE A 90 3.54 -4.70 -15.86
N ASP A 91 2.88 -4.53 -14.72
CA ASP A 91 2.14 -3.31 -14.34
C ASP A 91 2.77 -2.57 -13.16
N ASP A 92 3.73 -3.19 -12.48
CA ASP A 92 4.43 -2.65 -11.31
C ASP A 92 5.92 -2.99 -11.29
N SER A 93 6.63 -2.45 -10.31
CA SER A 93 8.04 -2.79 -10.03
C SER A 93 8.24 -2.87 -8.54
N THR A 94 8.89 -3.93 -8.10
CA THR A 94 9.25 -4.16 -6.70
C THR A 94 10.71 -3.76 -6.46
N VAL A 95 10.96 -3.04 -5.39
CA VAL A 95 12.29 -2.60 -4.97
C VAL A 95 12.54 -2.98 -3.53
N ASP A 96 13.52 -3.84 -3.29
CA ASP A 96 14.00 -4.15 -1.96
C ASP A 96 15.11 -3.19 -1.55
N ALA A 97 15.05 -2.70 -0.32
CA ALA A 97 16.04 -1.78 0.23
C ALA A 97 16.31 -2.04 1.71
N GLU A 98 17.50 -1.64 2.14
CA GLU A 98 17.88 -1.56 3.54
C GLU A 98 17.87 -0.12 4.02
N LEU A 99 17.41 0.07 5.24
CA LEU A 99 17.40 1.34 5.95
C LEU A 99 18.22 1.20 7.23
N THR A 100 19.20 2.07 7.41
CA THR A 100 19.96 2.17 8.64
C THR A 100 19.25 3.13 9.60
N THR A 101 18.96 2.66 10.79
CA THR A 101 18.36 3.44 11.89
C THR A 101 19.24 3.35 13.15
N PRO A 102 19.02 4.17 14.18
CA PRO A 102 19.71 4.04 15.47
C PRO A 102 19.56 2.66 16.11
N SER A 103 18.42 1.96 15.89
CA SER A 103 18.17 0.60 16.41
C SER A 103 18.80 -0.51 15.55
N GLY A 104 19.35 -0.20 14.37
CA GLY A 104 19.96 -1.17 13.48
C GLY A 104 19.49 -1.07 12.02
N VAL A 105 19.79 -2.11 11.24
CA VAL A 105 19.39 -2.20 9.83
C VAL A 105 18.02 -2.88 9.75
N ARG A 106 17.13 -2.32 8.92
CA ARG A 106 15.80 -2.87 8.63
C ARG A 106 15.59 -2.94 7.13
N LYS A 107 14.94 -3.99 6.67
CA LYS A 107 14.57 -4.11 5.26
C LYS A 107 13.16 -3.56 5.02
N ILE A 108 12.97 -3.04 3.82
CA ILE A 108 11.70 -2.57 3.29
C ILE A 108 11.57 -3.01 1.85
N THR A 109 10.38 -3.52 1.50
CA THR A 109 9.99 -3.76 0.12
C THR A 109 9.03 -2.66 -0.31
N LEU A 110 9.30 -2.05 -1.46
CA LEU A 110 8.53 -0.96 -2.05
C LEU A 110 7.95 -1.43 -3.39
N VAL A 111 6.66 -1.17 -3.63
CA VAL A 111 6.01 -1.47 -4.90
C VAL A 111 5.60 -0.18 -5.59
N PHE A 112 6.04 0.01 -6.83
CA PHE A 112 5.77 1.20 -7.64
C PHE A 112 4.93 0.87 -8.85
N ASP A 113 4.00 1.75 -9.22
CA ASP A 113 3.25 1.66 -10.46
C ASP A 113 4.13 1.98 -11.69
N GLU A 114 3.57 1.84 -12.88
CA GLU A 114 4.20 2.15 -14.17
C GLU A 114 4.75 3.59 -14.29
N ARG A 115 4.28 4.51 -13.45
CA ARG A 115 4.69 5.92 -13.39
C ARG A 115 5.69 6.21 -12.27
N GLY A 116 6.13 5.19 -11.54
CA GLY A 116 7.05 5.32 -10.41
C GLY A 116 6.40 5.89 -9.15
N ARG A 117 5.07 5.75 -8.98
CA ARG A 117 4.37 6.16 -7.76
C ARG A 117 4.22 4.96 -6.83
N LEU A 118 4.38 5.18 -5.53
CA LEU A 118 4.31 4.15 -4.52
C LEU A 118 2.87 3.62 -4.37
N LEU A 119 2.69 2.33 -4.66
CA LEU A 119 1.43 1.59 -4.51
C LEU A 119 1.30 0.94 -3.14
N ALA A 120 2.39 0.31 -2.69
CA ALA A 120 2.42 -0.48 -1.47
C ALA A 120 3.83 -0.50 -0.90
N TRP A 121 3.94 -0.85 0.38
CA TRP A 121 5.22 -1.13 1.02
C TRP A 121 5.03 -2.06 2.20
N GLU A 122 6.08 -2.81 2.51
CA GLU A 122 6.14 -3.73 3.62
C GLU A 122 7.48 -3.59 4.36
N TRP A 123 7.41 -3.57 5.69
CA TRP A 123 8.59 -3.54 6.53
C TRP A 123 8.92 -4.94 7.02
N GLU A 124 10.18 -5.34 6.94
CA GLU A 124 10.63 -6.50 7.69
C GLU A 124 10.39 -6.28 9.19
N ARG A 125 9.67 -7.21 9.82
CA ARG A 125 9.27 -7.11 11.22
C ARG A 125 10.03 -8.14 12.02
N THR A 126 11.01 -7.66 12.74
CA THR A 126 11.76 -8.45 13.71
C THR A 126 11.28 -8.11 15.12
N ASN A 127 10.93 -9.13 15.90
CA ASN A 127 10.64 -9.02 17.35
C ASN A 127 9.43 -8.13 17.78
N THR A 128 8.54 -7.73 16.88
CA THR A 128 7.33 -7.01 17.29
C THR A 128 6.25 -8.00 17.72
N PRO A 129 5.73 -7.92 18.97
CA PRO A 129 4.66 -8.81 19.41
C PRO A 129 3.44 -8.74 18.50
N ILE A 130 2.94 -9.86 18.04
CA ILE A 130 1.82 -9.97 17.10
C ILE A 130 0.57 -9.25 17.60
N ARG A 131 0.26 -9.33 18.88
CA ARG A 131 -0.84 -8.57 19.49
C ARG A 131 -0.67 -7.06 19.37
N GLN A 132 0.57 -6.58 19.41
CA GLN A 132 0.86 -5.15 19.24
C GLN A 132 0.62 -4.72 17.80
N ILE A 133 0.92 -5.56 16.82
CA ILE A 133 0.64 -5.27 15.41
C ILE A 133 -0.87 -5.16 15.19
N ALA A 134 -1.64 -6.15 15.64
CA ALA A 134 -3.09 -6.16 15.53
C ALA A 134 -3.74 -4.94 16.21
N THR A 135 -3.32 -4.60 17.43
CA THR A 135 -3.85 -3.41 18.13
C THR A 135 -3.43 -2.10 17.45
N SER A 136 -2.22 -2.03 16.86
CA SER A 136 -1.77 -0.86 16.10
C SER A 136 -2.60 -0.65 14.84
N PHE A 137 -2.97 -1.74 14.16
CA PHE A 137 -3.90 -1.69 13.02
C PHE A 137 -5.24 -1.07 13.42
N VAL A 138 -5.89 -1.61 14.45
CA VAL A 138 -7.19 -1.09 14.93
C VAL A 138 -7.09 0.37 15.35
N ARG A 139 -6.00 0.75 16.04
CA ARG A 139 -5.75 2.15 16.45
C ARG A 139 -5.55 3.07 15.25
N ALA A 140 -4.85 2.64 14.22
CA ALA A 140 -4.68 3.44 13.00
C ALA A 140 -6.03 3.63 12.27
N MET A 141 -6.84 2.57 12.18
CA MET A 141 -8.18 2.64 11.60
C MET A 141 -9.08 3.62 12.35
N SER A 142 -9.11 3.54 13.68
CA SER A 142 -9.95 4.42 14.53
C SER A 142 -9.57 5.91 14.45
N ARG A 143 -8.34 6.21 14.03
CA ARG A 143 -7.84 7.58 13.80
C ARG A 143 -7.97 8.06 12.35
N GLY A 144 -8.49 7.21 11.45
CA GLY A 144 -8.52 7.49 10.02
C GLY A 144 -7.11 7.55 9.39
N GLU A 145 -6.13 6.90 10.01
CA GLU A 145 -4.76 6.77 9.51
C GLU A 145 -4.65 5.54 8.59
N VAL A 146 -5.51 5.51 7.54
CA VAL A 146 -5.70 4.32 6.69
C VAL A 146 -4.42 3.87 6.00
N VAL A 147 -3.58 4.81 5.56
CA VAL A 147 -2.29 4.48 4.93
C VAL A 147 -1.36 3.81 5.94
N SER A 148 -1.36 4.26 7.20
CA SER A 148 -0.62 3.61 8.27
C SER A 148 -1.16 2.23 8.62
N ALA A 149 -2.49 2.06 8.64
CA ALA A 149 -3.10 0.74 8.83
C ALA A 149 -2.73 -0.21 7.69
N ARG A 150 -2.80 0.27 6.43
CA ARG A 150 -2.49 -0.50 5.23
C ARG A 150 -1.02 -0.98 5.22
N SER A 151 -0.08 -0.19 5.74
CA SER A 151 1.33 -0.60 5.86
C SER A 151 1.58 -1.76 6.83
N LEU A 152 0.56 -2.18 7.58
CA LEU A 152 0.61 -3.37 8.44
C LEU A 152 0.14 -4.63 7.74
N LEU A 153 -0.46 -4.53 6.57
CA LEU A 153 -0.90 -5.66 5.75
C LEU A 153 0.29 -6.25 4.97
N SER A 154 0.18 -7.53 4.62
CA SER A 154 1.05 -8.13 3.61
C SER A 154 0.86 -7.46 2.25
N LEU A 155 1.84 -7.57 1.35
CA LEU A 155 1.71 -7.02 0.00
C LEU A 155 0.51 -7.62 -0.74
N ASP A 156 0.30 -8.93 -0.65
CA ASP A 156 -0.86 -9.60 -1.27
C ASP A 156 -2.20 -9.03 -0.77
N LEU A 157 -2.31 -8.74 0.54
CA LEU A 157 -3.53 -8.16 1.08
C LEU A 157 -3.67 -6.68 0.72
N GLN A 158 -2.56 -5.96 0.58
CA GLN A 158 -2.56 -4.58 0.07
C GLN A 158 -3.02 -4.50 -1.39
N GLU A 159 -2.70 -5.49 -2.21
CA GLU A 159 -3.20 -5.60 -3.59
C GLU A 159 -4.70 -5.87 -3.63
N GLN A 160 -5.20 -6.77 -2.76
CA GLN A 160 -6.61 -7.16 -2.71
C GLN A 160 -7.54 -6.10 -2.11
N ILE A 161 -7.05 -5.27 -1.17
CA ILE A 161 -7.87 -4.30 -0.44
C ILE A 161 -7.30 -2.89 -0.63
N SER A 162 -8.03 -2.05 -1.35
CA SER A 162 -7.68 -0.64 -1.51
C SER A 162 -7.81 0.13 -0.19
N ALA A 163 -7.13 1.28 -0.09
CA ALA A 163 -7.26 2.18 1.06
C ALA A 163 -8.71 2.67 1.24
N GLN A 164 -9.41 2.91 0.14
CA GLN A 164 -10.82 3.33 0.16
C GLN A 164 -11.73 2.21 0.67
N GLU A 165 -11.52 0.98 0.24
CA GLU A 165 -12.31 -0.16 0.70
C GLU A 165 -12.09 -0.39 2.20
N LEU A 166 -10.86 -0.31 2.68
CA LEU A 166 -10.53 -0.43 4.10
C LEU A 166 -11.25 0.66 4.92
N THR A 167 -11.26 1.90 4.42
CA THR A 167 -12.03 3.01 5.00
C THR A 167 -13.52 2.69 5.05
N ASN A 168 -14.09 2.22 3.94
CA ASN A 168 -15.51 1.90 3.85
C ASN A 168 -15.91 0.78 4.83
N ARG A 169 -15.08 -0.25 4.97
CA ARG A 169 -15.32 -1.35 5.93
C ARG A 169 -15.34 -0.83 7.37
N TRP A 170 -14.39 0.04 7.75
CA TRP A 170 -14.37 0.66 9.07
C TRP A 170 -15.60 1.55 9.32
N GLN A 171 -15.94 2.44 8.38
CA GLN A 171 -17.12 3.29 8.48
C GLN A 171 -18.42 2.48 8.57
N ASN A 172 -18.52 1.36 7.85
CA ASN A 172 -19.68 0.47 7.94
C ASN A 172 -19.76 -0.23 9.30
N LEU A 173 -18.64 -0.53 9.93
CA LEU A 173 -18.60 -1.00 11.31
C LEU A 173 -19.10 0.08 12.25
N GLU A 174 -18.58 1.32 12.19
CA GLU A 174 -19.00 2.43 13.05
C GLU A 174 -20.48 2.81 12.86
N LYS A 175 -21.04 2.72 11.64
CA LYS A 175 -22.48 2.93 11.43
C LYS A 175 -23.36 1.95 12.23
N ARG A 176 -22.86 0.78 12.57
CA ARG A 176 -23.59 -0.27 13.32
C ARG A 176 -23.31 -0.24 14.80
N THR A 177 -22.07 0.08 15.17
CA THR A 177 -21.58 0.03 16.56
C THR A 177 -21.50 1.39 17.22
N ASP A 178 -21.74 2.46 16.42
CA ASP A 178 -21.45 3.85 16.76
C ASP A 178 -19.93 4.11 16.91
N SER A 179 -19.54 5.28 17.39
CA SER A 179 -18.16 5.76 17.41
C SER A 179 -17.23 4.84 18.22
N PHE A 180 -16.00 4.66 17.72
CA PHE A 180 -14.92 4.00 18.45
C PHE A 180 -14.62 4.75 19.76
N VAL A 181 -14.49 4.01 20.86
CA VAL A 181 -14.11 4.54 22.17
C VAL A 181 -12.69 4.14 22.54
N GLN A 182 -12.40 2.84 22.61
CA GLN A 182 -11.09 2.34 22.99
C GLN A 182 -10.90 0.86 22.64
N ILE A 183 -9.63 0.43 22.65
CA ILE A 183 -9.28 -1.00 22.70
C ILE A 183 -9.29 -1.42 24.16
N ARG A 184 -10.09 -2.43 24.50
CA ARG A 184 -10.17 -3.03 25.84
C ARG A 184 -9.05 -4.02 26.10
N GLY A 185 -8.64 -4.74 25.05
CA GLY A 185 -7.59 -5.76 25.15
C GLY A 185 -7.34 -6.47 23.83
N SER A 186 -6.39 -7.38 23.85
CA SER A 186 -6.14 -8.30 22.74
C SER A 186 -5.76 -9.67 23.25
N LEU A 187 -6.25 -10.70 22.59
CA LEU A 187 -6.01 -12.11 22.90
C LEU A 187 -5.46 -12.81 21.66
N LEU A 188 -4.35 -13.53 21.81
CA LEU A 188 -3.88 -14.47 20.81
C LEU A 188 -4.75 -15.74 20.93
N ALA A 189 -5.62 -15.96 19.96
CA ALA A 189 -6.61 -17.04 20.00
C ALA A 189 -6.07 -18.37 19.45
N SER A 190 -5.03 -18.32 18.63
CA SER A 190 -4.38 -19.50 18.04
C SER A 190 -2.88 -19.28 18.00
N GLU A 191 -2.13 -20.14 18.68
CA GLU A 191 -0.67 -20.27 18.56
C GLU A 191 -0.37 -21.58 17.84
N GLY A 192 0.39 -21.49 16.77
CA GLY A 192 0.89 -22.66 16.04
C GLY A 192 0.47 -22.70 14.57
N GLY A 193 1.44 -23.05 13.72
CA GLY A 193 1.29 -23.00 12.27
C GLY A 193 1.73 -21.68 11.65
N ASP A 194 1.50 -21.55 10.34
CA ASP A 194 1.94 -20.40 9.55
C ASP A 194 1.06 -19.16 9.75
N GLN A 195 -0.05 -19.29 10.46
CA GLN A 195 -1.01 -18.20 10.68
C GLN A 195 -1.37 -18.09 12.17
N GLN A 196 -1.51 -16.86 12.62
CA GLN A 196 -1.85 -16.53 14.00
C GLN A 196 -3.08 -15.62 14.02
N LEU A 197 -4.07 -15.97 14.84
CA LEU A 197 -5.30 -15.22 15.00
C LEU A 197 -5.25 -14.38 16.27
N VAL A 198 -5.41 -13.07 16.12
CA VAL A 198 -5.55 -12.14 17.25
C VAL A 198 -6.97 -11.58 17.27
N LEU A 199 -7.62 -11.71 18.42
CA LEU A 199 -8.87 -11.01 18.72
C LEU A 199 -8.52 -9.69 19.39
N VAL A 200 -8.98 -8.58 18.81
CA VAL A 200 -8.84 -7.25 19.39
C VAL A 200 -10.21 -6.80 19.92
N THR A 201 -10.38 -6.88 21.23
CA THR A 201 -11.61 -6.44 21.89
C THR A 201 -11.70 -4.92 21.85
N THR A 202 -12.65 -4.42 21.09
CA THR A 202 -12.85 -3.01 20.78
C THR A 202 -14.17 -2.52 21.34
N GLN A 203 -14.13 -1.45 22.11
CA GLN A 203 -15.32 -0.79 22.65
C GLN A 203 -15.73 0.33 21.69
N PHE A 204 -16.98 0.29 21.29
CA PHE A 204 -17.70 1.36 20.61
C PHE A 204 -18.75 1.96 21.55
N SER A 205 -19.37 3.09 21.21
CA SER A 205 -20.34 3.77 22.06
C SER A 205 -21.58 2.91 22.34
N ARG A 206 -22.01 2.06 21.38
CA ARG A 206 -23.18 1.20 21.53
C ARG A 206 -22.88 -0.18 22.08
N LEU A 207 -21.71 -0.75 21.78
CA LEU A 207 -21.36 -2.12 22.15
C LEU A 207 -19.85 -2.34 22.19
N THR A 208 -19.46 -3.48 22.73
CA THR A 208 -18.07 -3.99 22.64
C THR A 208 -18.07 -5.23 21.75
N ASP A 209 -17.14 -5.29 20.83
CA ASP A 209 -17.01 -6.40 19.87
C ASP A 209 -15.55 -6.78 19.64
N ASN A 210 -15.31 -7.95 19.04
CA ASN A 210 -13.99 -8.45 18.71
C ASN A 210 -13.73 -8.29 17.20
N LEU A 211 -12.64 -7.61 16.87
CA LEU A 211 -12.08 -7.60 15.53
C LEU A 211 -11.08 -8.75 15.40
N PHE A 212 -11.22 -9.54 14.34
CA PHE A 212 -10.35 -10.68 14.09
C PHE A 212 -9.25 -10.24 13.12
N VAL A 213 -7.99 -10.38 13.56
CA VAL A 213 -6.82 -10.03 12.75
C VAL A 213 -5.97 -11.30 12.62
N ILE A 214 -5.77 -11.74 11.37
CA ILE A 214 -4.96 -12.90 11.05
C ILE A 214 -3.60 -12.40 10.55
N LEU A 215 -2.54 -12.93 11.14
CA LEU A 215 -1.17 -12.58 10.81
C LEU A 215 -0.40 -13.83 10.37
N ASP A 216 0.58 -13.63 9.50
CA ASP A 216 1.57 -14.66 9.18
C ASP A 216 2.65 -14.77 10.27
N SER A 217 3.57 -15.71 10.10
CA SER A 217 4.69 -15.93 11.02
C SER A 217 5.69 -14.76 11.04
N ALA A 218 5.75 -13.94 9.99
CA ALA A 218 6.57 -12.74 9.90
C ALA A 218 5.89 -11.51 10.54
N GLY A 219 4.62 -11.62 10.96
CA GLY A 219 3.86 -10.56 11.60
C GLY A 219 3.16 -9.61 10.63
N HIS A 220 2.99 -9.98 9.36
CA HIS A 220 2.17 -9.21 8.44
C HIS A 220 0.70 -9.63 8.57
N ILE A 221 -0.20 -8.69 8.47
CA ILE A 221 -1.63 -8.96 8.48
C ILE A 221 -2.02 -9.52 7.11
N ILE A 222 -2.47 -10.77 7.09
CA ILE A 222 -2.92 -11.49 5.89
C ILE A 222 -4.44 -11.64 5.81
N GLY A 223 -5.16 -11.22 6.85
CA GLY A 223 -6.61 -11.24 6.87
C GLY A 223 -7.19 -10.37 7.99
N ILE A 224 -8.34 -9.78 7.72
CA ILE A 224 -9.09 -8.97 8.69
C ILE A 224 -10.56 -9.29 8.51
N ASP A 225 -11.21 -9.72 9.59
CA ASP A 225 -12.65 -9.88 9.63
C ASP A 225 -13.26 -8.76 10.48
N PHE A 226 -14.04 -7.91 9.81
CA PHE A 226 -14.88 -6.91 10.47
C PHE A 226 -16.25 -7.55 10.73
N PRO A 227 -16.77 -7.52 11.97
CA PRO A 227 -18.06 -8.10 12.27
C PRO A 227 -19.15 -7.55 11.33
N THR A 228 -19.80 -8.42 10.59
CA THR A 228 -20.83 -8.05 9.61
C THR A 228 -22.25 -8.16 10.19
N THR A 229 -22.42 -8.95 11.25
CA THR A 229 -23.70 -9.20 11.91
C THR A 229 -23.68 -8.60 13.31
N PRO A 230 -24.74 -7.86 13.74
CA PRO A 230 -24.84 -7.41 15.12
C PRO A 230 -24.91 -8.64 16.04
N PRO A 231 -24.33 -8.61 17.25
CA PRO A 231 -24.54 -9.65 18.24
C PRO A 231 -26.03 -9.76 18.55
N ARG A 232 -26.52 -10.99 18.58
CA ARG A 232 -27.92 -11.30 18.96
C ARG A 232 -28.14 -11.08 20.43
#